data_86df919a8fb7d0c656f7efa8b2b31c43
#
_entry.id   86df919a8fb7d0c656f7efa8b2b31c43
#
_cell.length_a   1.000
_cell.length_b   1.000
_cell.length_c   1.000
_cell.angle_alpha   90.00
_cell.angle_beta   90.00
_cell.angle_gamma   90.00
#
_symmetry.space_group_name_H-M   'P 1'
#
loop_
_entity.id
_entity.type
_entity.pdbx_description
1 polymer ?
#
loop_
_entity_poly.entity_id
_entity_poly.type
_entity_poly.pdbx_seq_one_letter_code
_entity_poly.pdbx_strand_id
1 'polypeptide(L)'
;MSYGRSGTGLISSLFDGHRDISIFPDHITQNLYSFWDFYKKKDKNYIFKKFVEIYEILFEPKIKKNYFHKSVGIIGSAYQCGFCELGENKNIVINADKKKFIKYLKSFFLKKKFNRKNFFIAIHYAYNFSVFNKKKTNYIFYNLHVPSKKIFNEFLKDFPDAIFIQTLREPLSGMYSMFRAFNERSFFDGDYIFSIINMIKERGNYNFLNKKKLIYLKLENLHKDSARTIKLLCKKISVPFRSNLLKSTINGLKWHNEVGKTLRISGFSKKIINQNYEDYFWIKDDFIFYKFFREKYEQLSYKKKNYDFIFSKLIFYICLFLPFKIEVIQLKKKQNIKKLFNLFVCYLKIRFLIFKFINKPKKFKIN
;
A
#
# COMPACT_ATOMS: atom_id res chain seq x y z
N MET A 1 3.09 -6.86 0.25
CA MET A 1 2.58 -6.21 1.49
C MET A 1 3.02 -4.77 1.52
N SER A 2 2.17 -3.87 1.94
CA SER A 2 2.54 -2.45 2.00
C SER A 2 1.91 -1.74 3.19
N TYR A 3 2.59 -0.72 3.60
CA TYR A 3 2.05 0.35 4.44
C TYR A 3 2.03 1.61 3.58
N GLY A 4 0.91 2.22 3.36
CA GLY A 4 0.66 3.36 2.49
C GLY A 4 1.87 4.17 1.96
N ARG A 5 1.82 4.64 0.74
CA ARG A 5 2.84 5.49 0.09
C ARG A 5 4.26 4.89 -0.03
N SER A 6 4.40 3.58 0.04
CA SER A 6 5.68 2.87 -0.10
C SER A 6 5.93 2.28 -1.50
N GLY A 7 5.13 2.66 -2.51
CA GLY A 7 5.32 2.23 -3.90
C GLY A 7 4.60 0.93 -4.28
N THR A 8 3.57 0.52 -3.52
CA THR A 8 2.84 -0.71 -3.82
C THR A 8 2.12 -0.66 -5.15
N GLY A 9 1.43 0.45 -5.45
CA GLY A 9 0.80 0.65 -6.75
C GLY A 9 1.80 0.61 -7.90
N LEU A 10 3.00 1.19 -7.71
CA LEU A 10 4.06 1.10 -8.72
C LEU A 10 4.46 -0.35 -8.97
N ILE A 11 4.77 -1.13 -7.92
CA ILE A 11 5.12 -2.54 -8.09
C ILE A 11 4.01 -3.34 -8.79
N SER A 12 2.74 -3.12 -8.39
CA SER A 12 1.60 -3.76 -9.06
C SER A 12 1.56 -3.41 -10.54
N SER A 13 1.74 -2.14 -10.89
CA SER A 13 1.71 -1.67 -12.27
C SER A 13 2.89 -2.16 -13.13
N LEU A 14 4.03 -2.50 -12.52
CA LEU A 14 5.16 -3.10 -13.22
C LEU A 14 4.92 -4.58 -13.54
N PHE A 15 4.25 -5.33 -12.65
CA PHE A 15 3.92 -6.73 -12.90
C PHE A 15 2.67 -6.93 -13.77
N ASP A 16 1.87 -5.88 -13.99
CA ASP A 16 0.62 -5.95 -14.73
C ASP A 16 0.80 -6.48 -16.17
N GLY A 17 1.76 -6.02 -16.91
CA GLY A 17 2.00 -6.47 -18.28
C GLY A 17 2.68 -7.84 -18.42
N HIS A 18 2.94 -8.57 -17.35
CA HIS A 18 3.66 -9.85 -17.43
C HIS A 18 2.74 -10.99 -17.88
N ARG A 19 3.12 -11.72 -18.95
CA ARG A 19 2.26 -12.76 -19.54
C ARG A 19 1.91 -13.92 -18.62
N ASP A 20 2.81 -14.23 -17.64
CA ASP A 20 2.66 -15.38 -16.76
C ASP A 20 2.05 -15.00 -15.41
N ILE A 21 1.71 -13.71 -15.17
CA ILE A 21 1.18 -13.20 -13.92
C ILE A 21 -0.26 -12.71 -14.11
N SER A 22 -1.14 -13.11 -13.21
CA SER A 22 -2.47 -12.55 -13.05
C SER A 22 -2.46 -11.52 -11.93
N ILE A 23 -2.99 -10.34 -12.19
CA ILE A 23 -3.07 -9.26 -11.22
C ILE A 23 -4.37 -8.48 -11.39
N PHE A 24 -4.96 -8.05 -10.28
CA PHE A 24 -5.98 -7.03 -10.30
C PHE A 24 -5.34 -5.63 -10.35
N PRO A 25 -6.00 -4.67 -11.01
CA PRO A 25 -5.52 -3.30 -11.03
C PRO A 25 -5.38 -2.74 -9.61
N ASP A 26 -4.20 -2.16 -9.30
CA ASP A 26 -3.86 -1.55 -8.03
C ASP A 26 -4.24 -2.41 -6.80
N HIS A 27 -4.86 -1.80 -5.79
CA HIS A 27 -5.22 -2.44 -4.51
C HIS A 27 -6.74 -2.66 -4.34
N ILE A 28 -7.50 -2.66 -5.43
CA ILE A 28 -8.98 -2.72 -5.38
C ILE A 28 -9.49 -3.95 -4.62
N THR A 29 -8.86 -5.09 -4.83
CA THR A 29 -9.25 -6.34 -4.19
C THR A 29 -8.54 -6.65 -2.87
N GLN A 30 -7.83 -5.68 -2.28
CA GLN A 30 -7.05 -5.86 -1.04
C GLN A 30 -7.82 -6.50 0.12
N ASN A 31 -9.14 -6.31 0.17
CA ASN A 31 -10.02 -6.79 1.23
C ASN A 31 -10.79 -8.07 0.87
N LEU A 32 -10.29 -8.85 -0.09
CA LEU A 32 -10.97 -10.05 -0.59
C LEU A 32 -11.25 -11.10 0.49
N TYR A 33 -10.35 -11.24 1.47
CA TYR A 33 -10.55 -12.15 2.59
C TYR A 33 -11.72 -11.72 3.48
N SER A 34 -11.85 -10.41 3.73
CA SER A 34 -12.99 -9.85 4.47
C SER A 34 -14.30 -10.02 3.68
N PHE A 35 -14.27 -9.85 2.35
CA PHE A 35 -15.41 -10.15 1.50
C PHE A 35 -15.84 -11.61 1.64
N TRP A 36 -14.90 -12.56 1.53
CA TRP A 36 -15.19 -13.98 1.70
C TRP A 36 -15.80 -14.28 3.06
N ASP A 37 -15.19 -13.82 4.14
CA ASP A 37 -15.67 -14.05 5.50
C ASP A 37 -17.10 -13.57 5.72
N PHE A 38 -17.48 -12.47 5.08
CA PHE A 38 -18.80 -11.90 5.15
C PHE A 38 -19.86 -12.73 4.41
N TYR A 39 -19.50 -13.29 3.26
CA TYR A 39 -20.45 -13.96 2.36
C TYR A 39 -20.35 -15.48 2.32
N LYS A 40 -19.35 -16.14 2.89
CA LYS A 40 -19.07 -17.58 2.77
C LYS A 40 -20.21 -18.54 3.12
N LYS A 41 -21.25 -18.08 3.85
CA LYS A 41 -22.45 -18.86 4.20
C LYS A 41 -23.56 -18.75 3.15
N LYS A 42 -23.39 -17.93 2.12
CA LYS A 42 -24.36 -17.71 1.06
C LYS A 42 -24.13 -18.67 -0.11
N ASP A 43 -25.13 -18.84 -0.97
CA ASP A 43 -25.00 -19.58 -2.23
C ASP A 43 -23.90 -19.01 -3.13
N LYS A 44 -23.23 -19.89 -3.89
CA LYS A 44 -22.13 -19.50 -4.77
C LYS A 44 -22.51 -18.47 -5.83
N ASN A 45 -23.71 -18.57 -6.41
CA ASN A 45 -24.16 -17.62 -7.45
C ASN A 45 -24.45 -16.25 -6.83
N TYR A 46 -25.00 -16.24 -5.60
CA TYR A 46 -25.15 -15.00 -4.83
C TYR A 46 -23.79 -14.33 -4.56
N ILE A 47 -22.78 -15.11 -4.18
CA ILE A 47 -21.42 -14.59 -3.94
C ILE A 47 -20.81 -14.01 -5.22
N PHE A 48 -20.99 -14.67 -6.37
CA PHE A 48 -20.51 -14.15 -7.66
C PHE A 48 -21.17 -12.81 -8.02
N LYS A 49 -22.51 -12.74 -7.85
CA LYS A 49 -23.26 -11.50 -8.09
C LYS A 49 -22.78 -10.38 -7.18
N LYS A 50 -22.63 -10.67 -5.87
CA LYS A 50 -22.15 -9.69 -4.88
C LYS A 50 -20.72 -9.24 -5.12
N PHE A 51 -19.84 -10.10 -5.62
CA PHE A 51 -18.49 -9.70 -6.02
C PHE A 51 -18.55 -8.66 -7.15
N VAL A 52 -19.33 -8.91 -8.19
CA VAL A 52 -19.49 -7.97 -9.32
C VAL A 52 -20.11 -6.65 -8.86
N GLU A 53 -21.11 -6.68 -7.98
CA GLU A 53 -21.75 -5.47 -7.44
C GLU A 53 -20.77 -4.64 -6.59
N ILE A 54 -20.04 -5.27 -5.67
CA ILE A 54 -19.15 -4.57 -4.74
C ILE A 54 -17.90 -4.05 -5.43
N TYR A 55 -17.35 -4.84 -6.36
CA TYR A 55 -16.18 -4.46 -7.15
C TYR A 55 -16.57 -3.93 -8.53
N GLU A 56 -17.70 -3.22 -8.62
CA GLU A 56 -18.27 -2.71 -9.87
C GLU A 56 -17.27 -1.85 -10.67
N ILE A 57 -16.35 -1.16 -9.98
CA ILE A 57 -15.25 -0.39 -10.58
C ILE A 57 -14.40 -1.20 -11.59
N LEU A 58 -14.32 -2.53 -11.45
CA LEU A 58 -13.60 -3.40 -12.40
C LEU A 58 -14.37 -3.60 -13.70
N PHE A 59 -15.69 -3.40 -13.67
CA PHE A 59 -16.62 -3.71 -14.75
C PHE A 59 -17.26 -2.46 -15.34
N GLU A 60 -17.31 -1.37 -14.56
CA GLU A 60 -17.89 -0.09 -14.95
C GLU A 60 -16.99 1.06 -14.46
N PRO A 61 -15.83 1.27 -15.11
CA PRO A 61 -14.81 2.18 -14.60
C PRO A 61 -15.16 3.67 -14.70
N LYS A 62 -16.25 4.04 -15.35
CA LYS A 62 -16.75 5.43 -15.39
C LYS A 62 -17.46 5.89 -14.10
N ILE A 63 -17.64 4.99 -13.14
CA ILE A 63 -18.25 5.32 -11.85
C ILE A 63 -17.38 6.34 -11.11
N LYS A 64 -17.97 7.52 -10.85
CA LYS A 64 -17.28 8.66 -10.21
C LYS A 64 -17.33 8.62 -8.68
N LYS A 65 -18.23 7.85 -8.07
CA LYS A 65 -18.46 7.83 -6.63
C LYS A 65 -17.64 6.75 -5.94
N ASN A 66 -17.07 7.11 -4.78
CA ASN A 66 -16.55 6.12 -3.85
C ASN A 66 -17.70 5.25 -3.34
N TYR A 67 -17.49 3.96 -3.29
CA TYR A 67 -18.44 3.01 -2.75
C TYR A 67 -17.95 2.52 -1.40
N PHE A 68 -18.81 2.58 -0.37
CA PHE A 68 -18.52 2.00 0.92
C PHE A 68 -19.37 0.75 1.12
N HIS A 69 -18.73 -0.34 1.48
CA HIS A 69 -19.43 -1.57 1.87
C HIS A 69 -18.83 -2.14 3.16
N LYS A 70 -19.70 -2.53 4.09
CA LYS A 70 -19.29 -3.02 5.42
C LYS A 70 -18.37 -4.24 5.40
N SER A 71 -18.36 -5.03 4.33
CA SER A 71 -17.47 -6.20 4.21
C SER A 71 -16.06 -5.85 3.76
N VAL A 72 -15.88 -4.78 2.99
CA VAL A 72 -14.61 -4.46 2.35
C VAL A 72 -14.12 -3.02 2.59
N GLY A 73 -14.94 -2.21 3.26
CA GLY A 73 -14.63 -0.79 3.49
C GLY A 73 -14.86 0.08 2.26
N ILE A 74 -14.03 1.11 2.09
CA ILE A 74 -14.12 2.03 0.97
C ILE A 74 -13.43 1.43 -0.25
N ILE A 75 -14.16 1.35 -1.37
CA ILE A 75 -13.61 1.09 -2.69
C ILE A 75 -13.54 2.44 -3.39
N GLY A 76 -12.34 2.85 -3.79
CA GLY A 76 -12.12 4.11 -4.51
C GLY A 76 -12.87 4.13 -5.85
N SER A 77 -13.20 5.31 -6.36
CA SER A 77 -13.72 5.43 -7.71
C SER A 77 -12.65 5.11 -8.74
N ALA A 78 -13.03 4.63 -9.91
CA ALA A 78 -12.13 4.40 -11.02
C ALA A 78 -11.38 5.66 -11.43
N TYR A 79 -12.02 6.80 -11.31
CA TYR A 79 -11.43 8.11 -11.55
C TYR A 79 -10.27 8.40 -10.61
N GLN A 80 -10.40 8.07 -9.32
CA GLN A 80 -9.33 8.24 -8.33
C GLN A 80 -8.17 7.24 -8.52
N CYS A 81 -8.46 6.07 -9.11
CA CYS A 81 -7.46 5.04 -9.39
C CYS A 81 -6.82 5.19 -10.78
N GLY A 82 -7.22 6.20 -11.57
CA GLY A 82 -6.69 6.45 -12.91
C GLY A 82 -7.13 5.44 -13.98
N PHE A 83 -8.24 4.71 -13.78
CA PHE A 83 -8.71 3.69 -14.74
C PHE A 83 -9.44 4.28 -15.94
N CYS A 84 -9.82 5.55 -15.86
CA CYS A 84 -10.46 6.28 -16.96
C CYS A 84 -9.46 7.05 -17.83
N GLU A 85 -8.18 7.03 -17.47
CA GLU A 85 -7.13 7.86 -18.09
C GLU A 85 -5.92 6.98 -18.46
N LEU A 86 -6.17 5.84 -19.11
CA LEU A 86 -5.13 4.93 -19.54
C LEU A 86 -4.65 5.25 -20.96
N GLY A 87 -3.48 4.70 -21.31
CA GLY A 87 -2.84 4.90 -22.62
C GLY A 87 -2.04 6.20 -22.69
N GLU A 88 -1.39 6.43 -23.82
CA GLU A 88 -0.52 7.59 -24.00
C GLU A 88 -1.30 8.91 -23.89
N ASN A 89 -2.49 8.95 -24.47
CA ASN A 89 -3.34 10.15 -24.56
C ASN A 89 -4.33 10.28 -23.39
N LYS A 90 -4.28 9.40 -22.38
CA LYS A 90 -5.18 9.41 -21.20
C LYS A 90 -6.68 9.33 -21.54
N ASN A 91 -7.03 8.69 -22.62
CA ASN A 91 -8.41 8.62 -23.13
C ASN A 91 -8.96 7.20 -23.24
N ILE A 92 -8.18 6.20 -22.81
CA ILE A 92 -8.60 4.79 -22.88
C ILE A 92 -9.15 4.35 -21.53
N VAL A 93 -10.29 3.68 -21.59
CA VAL A 93 -10.99 3.07 -20.46
C VAL A 93 -11.06 1.58 -20.71
N ILE A 94 -10.57 0.77 -19.77
CA ILE A 94 -10.72 -0.69 -19.86
C ILE A 94 -11.59 -1.17 -18.71
N ASN A 95 -12.60 -1.96 -19.07
CA ASN A 95 -13.47 -2.66 -18.15
C ASN A 95 -13.45 -4.17 -18.43
N ALA A 96 -13.61 -4.95 -17.40
CA ALA A 96 -13.81 -6.39 -17.53
C ALA A 96 -15.23 -6.70 -18.01
N ASP A 97 -15.36 -7.68 -18.92
CA ASP A 97 -16.67 -8.16 -19.37
C ASP A 97 -17.37 -8.96 -18.26
N LYS A 98 -18.45 -8.40 -17.69
CA LYS A 98 -19.23 -9.05 -16.61
C LYS A 98 -19.73 -10.43 -16.98
N LYS A 99 -20.20 -10.63 -18.24
CA LYS A 99 -20.76 -11.91 -18.71
C LYS A 99 -19.65 -12.96 -18.80
N LYS A 100 -18.52 -12.62 -19.40
CA LYS A 100 -17.34 -13.50 -19.48
C LYS A 100 -16.82 -13.85 -18.09
N PHE A 101 -16.74 -12.88 -17.18
CA PHE A 101 -16.27 -13.08 -15.80
C PHE A 101 -17.15 -14.12 -15.07
N ILE A 102 -18.46 -13.93 -15.05
CA ILE A 102 -19.39 -14.85 -14.37
C ILE A 102 -19.41 -16.23 -15.08
N LYS A 103 -19.38 -16.27 -16.41
CA LYS A 103 -19.29 -17.54 -17.17
C LYS A 103 -18.05 -18.32 -16.76
N TYR A 104 -16.90 -17.66 -16.62
CA TYR A 104 -15.67 -18.30 -16.19
C TYR A 104 -15.77 -18.84 -14.76
N LEU A 105 -16.28 -18.06 -13.81
CA LEU A 105 -16.48 -18.53 -12.43
C LEU A 105 -17.38 -19.76 -12.38
N LYS A 106 -18.50 -19.75 -13.07
CA LYS A 106 -19.41 -20.91 -13.13
C LYS A 106 -18.68 -22.14 -13.66
N SER A 107 -17.96 -22.03 -14.78
CA SER A 107 -17.23 -23.15 -15.39
C SER A 107 -16.09 -23.67 -14.50
N PHE A 108 -15.39 -22.80 -13.80
CA PHE A 108 -14.31 -23.17 -12.86
C PHE A 108 -14.86 -24.04 -11.73
N PHE A 109 -16.00 -23.65 -11.15
CA PHE A 109 -16.61 -24.36 -10.02
C PHE A 109 -17.49 -25.56 -10.40
N LEU A 110 -17.59 -25.91 -11.66
CA LEU A 110 -18.03 -27.25 -12.09
C LEU A 110 -16.96 -28.32 -11.78
N LYS A 111 -15.68 -27.92 -11.81
CA LYS A 111 -14.53 -28.83 -11.69
C LYS A 111 -13.77 -28.72 -10.35
N LYS A 112 -14.08 -27.73 -9.55
CA LYS A 112 -13.35 -27.43 -8.31
C LYS A 112 -14.31 -27.17 -7.14
N LYS A 113 -13.90 -27.63 -5.93
CA LYS A 113 -14.64 -27.37 -4.71
C LYS A 113 -14.75 -25.86 -4.46
N PHE A 114 -15.94 -25.40 -4.06
CA PHE A 114 -16.18 -24.02 -3.68
C PHE A 114 -15.65 -23.78 -2.25
N ASN A 115 -14.52 -23.11 -2.14
CA ASN A 115 -13.88 -22.69 -0.90
C ASN A 115 -13.10 -21.40 -1.11
N ARG A 116 -12.58 -20.80 -0.02
CA ARG A 116 -11.87 -19.51 -0.08
C ARG A 116 -10.67 -19.52 -1.02
N LYS A 117 -9.79 -20.52 -0.91
CA LYS A 117 -8.60 -20.66 -1.76
C LYS A 117 -8.97 -20.70 -3.24
N ASN A 118 -9.90 -21.59 -3.59
CA ASN A 118 -10.34 -21.74 -4.99
C ASN A 118 -11.09 -20.51 -5.49
N PHE A 119 -11.87 -19.83 -4.64
CA PHE A 119 -12.53 -18.58 -5.00
C PHE A 119 -11.52 -17.48 -5.28
N PHE A 120 -10.50 -17.32 -4.43
CA PHE A 120 -9.40 -16.39 -4.65
C PHE A 120 -8.72 -16.62 -6.01
N ILE A 121 -8.37 -17.86 -6.33
CA ILE A 121 -7.76 -18.22 -7.62
C ILE A 121 -8.70 -17.94 -8.79
N ALA A 122 -9.96 -18.37 -8.65
CA ALA A 122 -10.96 -18.28 -9.72
C ALA A 122 -11.24 -16.83 -10.13
N ILE A 123 -11.34 -15.89 -9.19
CA ILE A 123 -11.60 -14.48 -9.53
C ILE A 123 -10.43 -13.83 -10.27
N HIS A 124 -9.18 -14.18 -9.93
CA HIS A 124 -8.02 -13.67 -10.66
C HIS A 124 -8.00 -14.18 -12.11
N TYR A 125 -8.27 -15.45 -12.30
CA TYR A 125 -8.34 -16.03 -13.66
C TYR A 125 -9.56 -15.54 -14.44
N ALA A 126 -10.72 -15.37 -13.76
CA ALA A 126 -11.92 -14.83 -14.40
C ALA A 126 -11.70 -13.38 -14.86
N TYR A 127 -10.99 -12.57 -14.06
CA TYR A 127 -10.62 -11.20 -14.46
C TYR A 127 -9.73 -11.21 -15.69
N ASN A 128 -8.61 -11.97 -15.66
CA ASN A 128 -7.72 -12.10 -16.80
C ASN A 128 -8.45 -12.57 -18.07
N PHE A 129 -9.37 -13.53 -17.94
CA PHE A 129 -10.15 -14.02 -19.05
C PHE A 129 -11.10 -12.95 -19.59
N SER A 130 -11.74 -12.18 -18.71
CA SER A 130 -12.70 -11.15 -19.10
C SER A 130 -12.05 -9.92 -19.76
N VAL A 131 -10.77 -9.64 -19.46
CA VAL A 131 -10.03 -8.51 -20.05
C VAL A 131 -9.19 -8.94 -21.25
N PHE A 132 -8.44 -10.05 -21.13
CA PHE A 132 -7.39 -10.44 -22.10
C PHE A 132 -7.70 -11.74 -22.85
N ASN A 133 -8.85 -12.39 -22.61
CA ASN A 133 -9.16 -13.76 -23.06
C ASN A 133 -8.12 -14.83 -22.62
N LYS A 134 -7.31 -14.55 -21.61
CA LYS A 134 -6.33 -15.48 -21.06
C LYS A 134 -6.97 -16.37 -20.00
N LYS A 135 -6.93 -17.69 -20.18
CA LYS A 135 -7.61 -18.64 -19.28
C LYS A 135 -6.84 -18.91 -17.97
N LYS A 136 -5.51 -18.90 -17.99
CA LYS A 136 -4.67 -19.28 -16.85
C LYS A 136 -3.31 -18.61 -16.94
N THR A 137 -2.74 -18.29 -15.79
CA THR A 137 -1.35 -17.81 -15.61
C THR A 137 -0.64 -18.69 -14.60
N ASN A 138 0.68 -18.67 -14.60
CA ASN A 138 1.47 -19.48 -13.67
C ASN A 138 1.50 -18.87 -12.25
N TYR A 139 1.34 -17.55 -12.16
CA TYR A 139 1.46 -16.82 -10.92
C TYR A 139 0.27 -15.87 -10.72
N ILE A 140 -0.06 -15.61 -9.47
CA ILE A 140 -0.99 -14.56 -9.06
C ILE A 140 -0.21 -13.56 -8.23
N PHE A 141 -0.23 -12.29 -8.63
CA PHE A 141 0.28 -11.19 -7.81
C PHE A 141 -0.89 -10.54 -7.08
N TYR A 142 -0.85 -10.57 -5.75
CA TYR A 142 -1.90 -10.03 -4.92
C TYR A 142 -1.39 -8.93 -3.99
N ASN A 143 -2.11 -7.81 -3.96
CA ASN A 143 -1.76 -6.68 -3.13
C ASN A 143 -2.40 -6.80 -1.75
N LEU A 144 -1.66 -7.30 -0.78
CA LEU A 144 -2.08 -7.41 0.61
C LEU A 144 -1.73 -6.12 1.36
N HIS A 145 -2.68 -5.19 1.43
CA HIS A 145 -2.48 -3.86 2.03
C HIS A 145 -2.83 -3.86 3.51
N VAL A 146 -1.86 -3.54 4.38
CA VAL A 146 -2.00 -3.46 5.85
C VAL A 146 -2.90 -4.56 6.42
N PRO A 147 -2.59 -5.84 6.19
CA PRO A 147 -3.46 -6.91 6.64
C PRO A 147 -3.47 -7.01 8.16
N SER A 148 -4.63 -7.27 8.75
CA SER A 148 -4.69 -7.70 10.14
C SER A 148 -3.97 -9.05 10.31
N LYS A 149 -3.49 -9.33 11.52
CA LYS A 149 -2.84 -10.62 11.83
C LYS A 149 -3.73 -11.82 11.47
N LYS A 150 -5.06 -11.69 11.68
CA LYS A 150 -6.05 -12.71 11.31
C LYS A 150 -6.03 -12.98 9.81
N ILE A 151 -6.24 -11.93 9.00
CA ILE A 151 -6.28 -12.04 7.52
C ILE A 151 -4.96 -12.61 6.99
N PHE A 152 -3.85 -12.17 7.56
CA PHE A 152 -2.53 -12.65 7.16
C PHE A 152 -2.35 -14.15 7.43
N ASN A 153 -2.73 -14.62 8.63
CA ASN A 153 -2.66 -16.04 8.98
C ASN A 153 -3.58 -16.90 8.10
N GLU A 154 -4.76 -16.39 7.77
CA GLU A 154 -5.69 -17.08 6.88
C GLU A 154 -5.15 -17.17 5.46
N PHE A 155 -4.48 -16.11 4.98
CA PHE A 155 -3.80 -16.13 3.69
C PHE A 155 -2.67 -17.16 3.66
N LEU A 156 -1.85 -17.25 4.72
CA LEU A 156 -0.79 -18.25 4.83
C LEU A 156 -1.32 -19.69 4.87
N LYS A 157 -2.48 -19.93 5.50
CA LYS A 157 -3.12 -21.25 5.46
C LYS A 157 -3.55 -21.66 4.06
N ASP A 158 -4.07 -20.73 3.28
CA ASP A 158 -4.49 -21.00 1.91
C ASP A 158 -3.28 -21.13 0.94
N PHE A 159 -2.23 -20.34 1.18
CA PHE A 159 -1.05 -20.23 0.32
C PHE A 159 0.24 -20.31 1.15
N PRO A 160 0.59 -21.50 1.68
CA PRO A 160 1.78 -21.66 2.54
C PRO A 160 3.09 -21.34 1.81
N ASP A 161 3.11 -21.45 0.47
CA ASP A 161 4.28 -21.20 -0.36
C ASP A 161 4.34 -19.81 -0.97
N ALA A 162 3.45 -18.90 -0.57
CA ALA A 162 3.46 -17.54 -1.05
C ALA A 162 4.77 -16.81 -0.71
N ILE A 163 5.32 -16.10 -1.69
CA ILE A 163 6.46 -15.20 -1.50
C ILE A 163 5.91 -13.80 -1.21
N PHE A 164 6.41 -13.19 -0.15
CA PHE A 164 5.98 -11.87 0.28
C PHE A 164 7.00 -10.81 -0.13
N ILE A 165 6.55 -9.82 -0.90
CA ILE A 165 7.34 -8.65 -1.23
C ILE A 165 6.87 -7.50 -0.33
N GLN A 166 7.73 -7.04 0.56
CA GLN A 166 7.50 -5.88 1.41
C GLN A 166 8.14 -4.66 0.76
N THR A 167 7.32 -3.76 0.24
CA THR A 167 7.82 -2.46 -0.21
C THR A 167 8.16 -1.58 0.98
N LEU A 168 9.35 -1.00 0.95
CA LEU A 168 9.90 -0.12 1.98
C LEU A 168 10.15 1.27 1.39
N ARG A 169 10.08 2.26 2.24
CA ARG A 169 10.48 3.62 1.96
C ARG A 169 11.19 4.18 3.18
N GLU A 170 12.15 5.04 2.96
CA GLU A 170 12.85 5.75 4.03
C GLU A 170 11.81 6.37 4.99
N PRO A 171 11.93 6.17 6.32
CA PRO A 171 10.86 6.46 7.28
C PRO A 171 10.33 7.89 7.20
N LEU A 172 11.20 8.90 7.20
CA LEU A 172 10.78 10.31 7.14
C LEU A 172 10.18 10.67 5.77
N SER A 173 10.76 10.17 4.67
CA SER A 173 10.18 10.28 3.33
C SER A 173 8.79 9.68 3.25
N GLY A 174 8.61 8.54 3.90
CA GLY A 174 7.31 7.87 3.97
C GLY A 174 6.28 8.71 4.71
N MET A 175 6.67 9.26 5.89
CA MET A 175 5.82 10.10 6.73
C MET A 175 5.45 11.41 6.04
N TYR A 176 6.43 12.10 5.46
CA TYR A 176 6.21 13.30 4.66
C TYR A 176 5.20 13.06 3.52
N SER A 177 5.43 12.00 2.75
CA SER A 177 4.54 11.65 1.63
C SER A 177 3.12 11.35 2.06
N MET A 178 2.93 10.81 3.27
CA MET A 178 1.59 10.57 3.83
C MET A 178 0.95 11.87 4.31
N PHE A 179 1.68 12.71 5.03
CA PHE A 179 1.20 14.02 5.45
C PHE A 179 0.78 14.87 4.25
N ARG A 180 1.63 14.95 3.22
CA ARG A 180 1.32 15.65 1.98
C ARG A 180 0.07 15.12 1.28
N ALA A 181 -0.09 13.79 1.19
CA ALA A 181 -1.21 13.19 0.47
C ALA A 181 -2.56 13.31 1.20
N PHE A 182 -2.53 13.43 2.53
CA PHE A 182 -3.75 13.37 3.33
C PHE A 182 -4.09 14.67 4.04
N ASN A 183 -3.15 15.62 4.15
CA ASN A 183 -3.36 16.88 4.86
C ASN A 183 -4.63 17.63 4.44
N GLU A 184 -4.94 17.64 3.14
CA GLU A 184 -6.12 18.35 2.60
C GLU A 184 -7.43 17.56 2.77
N ARG A 185 -7.39 16.34 3.29
CA ARG A 185 -8.59 15.52 3.43
C ARG A 185 -9.30 15.79 4.75
N SER A 186 -10.63 15.75 4.74
CA SER A 186 -11.49 16.04 5.90
C SER A 186 -11.26 15.10 7.09
N PHE A 187 -10.78 13.89 6.85
CA PHE A 187 -10.48 12.88 7.87
C PHE A 187 -9.05 12.96 8.42
N PHE A 188 -8.22 13.89 7.92
CA PHE A 188 -6.85 14.05 8.43
C PHE A 188 -6.88 14.88 9.71
N ASP A 189 -6.77 14.20 10.83
CA ASP A 189 -6.82 14.72 12.19
C ASP A 189 -5.69 14.16 13.05
N GLY A 190 -5.75 14.40 14.37
CA GLY A 190 -4.76 13.92 15.32
C GLY A 190 -4.62 12.39 15.34
N ASP A 191 -5.73 11.64 15.33
CA ASP A 191 -5.71 10.18 15.32
C ASP A 191 -5.05 9.66 14.04
N TYR A 192 -5.27 10.33 12.91
CA TYR A 192 -4.65 9.96 11.65
C TYR A 192 -3.13 10.22 11.65
N ILE A 193 -2.67 11.35 12.23
CA ILE A 193 -1.25 11.65 12.43
C ILE A 193 -0.61 10.56 13.28
N PHE A 194 -1.21 10.24 14.44
CA PHE A 194 -0.74 9.17 15.32
C PHE A 194 -0.67 7.81 14.60
N SER A 195 -1.70 7.47 13.82
CA SER A 195 -1.76 6.23 13.05
C SER A 195 -0.65 6.14 12.00
N ILE A 196 -0.32 7.24 11.32
CA ILE A 196 0.80 7.30 10.36
C ILE A 196 2.12 7.02 11.06
N ILE A 197 2.40 7.69 12.18
CA ILE A 197 3.65 7.53 12.93
C ILE A 197 3.79 6.07 13.40
N ASN A 198 2.74 5.50 13.95
CA ASN A 198 2.71 4.12 14.41
C ASN A 198 2.90 3.13 13.27
N MET A 199 2.22 3.33 12.16
CA MET A 199 2.34 2.49 10.97
C MET A 199 3.76 2.46 10.41
N ILE A 200 4.46 3.61 10.38
CA ILE A 200 5.86 3.68 9.91
C ILE A 200 6.78 2.95 10.89
N LYS A 201 6.52 3.07 12.19
CA LYS A 201 7.25 2.35 13.22
C LYS A 201 7.12 0.83 13.07
N GLU A 202 5.93 0.34 12.75
CA GLU A 202 5.66 -1.09 12.59
C GLU A 202 6.11 -1.67 11.25
N ARG A 203 6.53 -0.84 10.28
CA ARG A 203 7.04 -1.33 8.97
C ARG A 203 8.21 -2.30 9.15
N GLY A 204 8.13 -3.41 8.43
CA GLY A 204 9.18 -4.44 8.45
C GLY A 204 9.15 -5.37 9.66
N ASN A 205 8.22 -5.20 10.60
CA ASN A 205 8.06 -6.07 11.76
C ASN A 205 7.25 -7.34 11.43
N TYR A 206 7.76 -8.17 10.52
CA TYR A 206 7.14 -9.46 10.17
C TYR A 206 7.98 -10.64 10.67
N ASN A 207 8.35 -10.58 11.97
CA ASN A 207 9.19 -11.61 12.60
C ASN A 207 8.56 -13.01 12.62
N PHE A 208 7.24 -13.09 12.37
CA PHE A 208 6.49 -14.34 12.28
C PHE A 208 6.55 -14.98 10.88
N LEU A 209 7.11 -14.28 9.87
CA LEU A 209 7.33 -14.85 8.55
C LEU A 209 8.68 -15.55 8.47
N ASN A 210 8.69 -16.70 7.79
CA ASN A 210 9.94 -17.31 7.40
C ASN A 210 10.72 -16.31 6.51
N LYS A 211 11.93 -15.96 6.93
CA LYS A 211 12.81 -14.98 6.24
C LYS A 211 13.07 -15.36 4.77
N LYS A 212 13.10 -16.66 4.44
CA LYS A 212 13.29 -17.13 3.05
C LYS A 212 12.14 -16.75 2.13
N LYS A 213 10.94 -16.49 2.69
CA LYS A 213 9.74 -16.12 1.91
C LYS A 213 9.46 -14.62 1.91
N LEU A 214 10.28 -13.80 2.59
CA LEU A 214 10.11 -12.35 2.71
C LEU A 214 11.22 -11.61 1.96
N ILE A 215 10.85 -10.80 0.99
CA ILE A 215 11.74 -9.95 0.19
C ILE A 215 11.46 -8.50 0.53
N TYR A 216 12.47 -7.77 0.98
CA TYR A 216 12.41 -6.33 1.17
C TYR A 216 12.79 -5.60 -0.12
N LEU A 217 11.93 -4.69 -0.56
CA LEU A 217 12.12 -3.88 -1.76
C LEU A 217 12.08 -2.40 -1.40
N LYS A 218 13.23 -1.74 -1.44
CA LYS A 218 13.30 -0.29 -1.20
C LYS A 218 12.80 0.47 -2.43
N LEU A 219 11.87 1.39 -2.20
CA LEU A 219 11.32 2.26 -3.25
C LEU A 219 12.42 3.10 -3.91
N GLU A 220 13.39 3.55 -3.11
CA GLU A 220 14.52 4.35 -3.56
C GLU A 220 15.37 3.58 -4.59
N ASN A 221 15.65 2.30 -4.34
CA ASN A 221 16.41 1.46 -5.29
C ASN A 221 15.63 1.27 -6.58
N LEU A 222 14.30 1.10 -6.47
CA LEU A 222 13.43 0.95 -7.63
C LEU A 222 13.44 2.19 -8.53
N HIS A 223 13.49 3.40 -7.96
CA HIS A 223 13.57 4.65 -8.72
C HIS A 223 15.00 5.01 -9.17
N LYS A 224 16.04 4.58 -8.45
CA LYS A 224 17.44 4.86 -8.76
C LYS A 224 17.97 3.98 -9.87
N ASP A 225 17.69 2.67 -9.79
CA ASP A 225 18.18 1.65 -10.73
C ASP A 225 17.07 0.58 -10.90
N SER A 226 16.06 0.95 -11.69
CA SER A 226 14.88 0.13 -11.91
C SER A 226 15.20 -1.21 -12.56
N ALA A 227 16.00 -1.21 -13.61
CA ALA A 227 16.30 -2.42 -14.38
C ALA A 227 17.01 -3.47 -13.53
N ARG A 228 18.07 -3.09 -12.81
CA ARG A 228 18.80 -3.99 -11.90
C ARG A 228 17.90 -4.47 -10.77
N THR A 229 17.11 -3.57 -10.17
CA THR A 229 16.23 -3.88 -9.03
C THR A 229 15.16 -4.89 -9.44
N ILE A 230 14.50 -4.70 -10.59
CA ILE A 230 13.47 -5.61 -11.09
C ILE A 230 14.09 -6.95 -11.54
N LYS A 231 15.25 -6.96 -12.20
CA LYS A 231 15.96 -8.21 -12.54
C LYS A 231 16.27 -9.05 -11.30
N LEU A 232 16.80 -8.42 -10.24
CA LEU A 232 17.08 -9.10 -8.98
C LEU A 232 15.80 -9.60 -8.29
N LEU A 233 14.73 -8.81 -8.32
CA LEU A 233 13.44 -9.24 -7.79
C LEU A 233 12.90 -10.45 -8.55
N CYS A 234 12.88 -10.41 -9.87
CA CYS A 234 12.44 -11.53 -10.73
C CYS A 234 13.22 -12.80 -10.43
N LYS A 235 14.56 -12.70 -10.30
CA LYS A 235 15.41 -13.84 -9.90
C LYS A 235 14.99 -14.42 -8.54
N LYS A 236 14.69 -13.56 -7.55
CA LYS A 236 14.31 -14.01 -6.19
C LYS A 236 12.92 -14.67 -6.13
N ILE A 237 12.00 -14.27 -7.01
CA ILE A 237 10.64 -14.84 -7.06
C ILE A 237 10.49 -15.91 -8.15
N SER A 238 11.58 -16.27 -8.83
CA SER A 238 11.61 -17.27 -9.90
C SER A 238 10.66 -16.95 -11.07
N VAL A 239 10.54 -15.68 -11.41
CA VAL A 239 9.75 -15.19 -12.55
C VAL A 239 10.69 -14.67 -13.63
N PRO A 240 10.49 -15.01 -14.92
CA PRO A 240 11.34 -14.49 -15.99
C PRO A 240 11.30 -12.96 -16.08
N PHE A 241 12.47 -12.33 -16.14
CA PHE A 241 12.54 -10.89 -16.41
C PHE A 241 12.12 -10.61 -17.86
N ARG A 242 11.30 -9.55 -18.04
CA ARG A 242 10.88 -9.02 -19.33
C ARG A 242 11.00 -7.51 -19.33
N SER A 243 11.34 -6.90 -20.47
CA SER A 243 11.51 -5.44 -20.58
C SER A 243 10.23 -4.65 -20.28
N ASN A 244 9.05 -5.23 -20.52
CA ASN A 244 7.75 -4.62 -20.18
C ASN A 244 7.58 -4.38 -18.67
N LEU A 245 8.29 -5.12 -17.80
CA LEU A 245 8.32 -4.88 -16.36
C LEU A 245 8.97 -3.53 -15.96
N LEU A 246 9.58 -2.83 -16.92
CA LEU A 246 10.08 -1.48 -16.71
C LEU A 246 9.07 -0.39 -17.10
N LYS A 247 7.87 -0.79 -17.52
CA LYS A 247 6.78 0.12 -17.87
C LYS A 247 5.66 -0.02 -16.85
N SER A 248 5.17 1.11 -16.35
CA SER A 248 4.02 1.14 -15.43
C SER A 248 2.72 1.06 -16.23
N THR A 249 1.97 -0.04 -16.08
CA THR A 249 0.75 -0.29 -16.83
C THR A 249 -0.42 -0.70 -15.93
N ILE A 250 -1.63 -0.53 -16.44
CA ILE A 250 -2.85 -1.18 -15.96
C ILE A 250 -3.54 -1.81 -17.16
N ASN A 251 -3.83 -3.09 -17.06
CA ASN A 251 -4.37 -3.89 -18.15
C ASN A 251 -3.53 -3.77 -19.43
N GLY A 252 -2.20 -3.70 -19.29
CA GLY A 252 -1.24 -3.56 -20.37
C GLY A 252 -1.15 -2.17 -21.00
N LEU A 253 -1.95 -1.21 -20.54
CA LEU A 253 -1.92 0.18 -21.01
C LEU A 253 -1.13 1.07 -20.06
N LYS A 254 -0.49 2.10 -20.58
CA LYS A 254 0.23 3.10 -19.78
C LYS A 254 -0.68 3.67 -18.71
N TRP A 255 -0.20 3.61 -17.47
CA TRP A 255 -0.92 4.12 -16.30
C TRP A 255 -0.32 5.45 -15.83
N HIS A 256 -1.20 6.39 -15.58
CA HIS A 256 -0.85 7.71 -15.05
C HIS A 256 -1.33 7.79 -13.59
N ASN A 257 -0.46 7.43 -12.66
CA ASN A 257 -0.79 7.45 -11.24
C ASN A 257 -0.94 8.89 -10.73
N GLU A 258 -2.16 9.34 -10.53
CA GLU A 258 -2.44 10.60 -9.86
C GLU A 258 -2.34 10.45 -8.36
N VAL A 259 -1.39 11.15 -7.78
CA VAL A 259 -1.22 11.25 -6.36
C VAL A 259 -1.43 12.70 -5.93
N GLY A 260 -2.69 13.07 -5.70
CA GLY A 260 -3.06 14.44 -5.35
C GLY A 260 -2.97 15.41 -6.54
N LYS A 261 -3.30 16.69 -6.32
CA LYS A 261 -3.32 17.74 -7.37
C LYS A 261 -1.97 18.04 -8.02
N THR A 262 -0.86 17.49 -7.53
CA THR A 262 0.48 18.03 -7.81
C THR A 262 1.48 17.11 -8.50
N LEU A 263 1.29 15.80 -8.62
CA LEU A 263 2.30 14.94 -9.24
C LEU A 263 1.68 13.70 -9.90
N ARG A 264 1.43 13.82 -11.20
CA ARG A 264 1.23 12.65 -12.08
C ARG A 264 2.60 12.05 -12.39
N ILE A 265 2.96 10.97 -11.73
CA ILE A 265 4.20 10.26 -12.01
C ILE A 265 3.83 8.92 -12.62
N SER A 266 4.07 8.79 -13.92
CA SER A 266 4.04 7.49 -14.58
C SER A 266 5.44 6.86 -14.51
N GLY A 267 5.54 5.66 -13.95
CA GLY A 267 6.78 4.91 -13.91
C GLY A 267 7.80 5.42 -12.89
N PHE A 268 9.08 5.44 -13.28
CA PHE A 268 10.18 5.76 -12.39
C PHE A 268 10.54 7.25 -12.43
N SER A 269 10.83 7.83 -11.27
CA SER A 269 11.24 9.23 -11.17
C SER A 269 12.19 9.48 -10.00
N LYS A 270 13.36 10.05 -10.28
CA LYS A 270 14.30 10.47 -9.24
C LYS A 270 13.76 11.57 -8.33
N LYS A 271 12.75 12.34 -8.76
CA LYS A 271 12.09 13.37 -7.95
C LYS A 271 11.39 12.80 -6.72
N ILE A 272 11.02 11.52 -6.74
CA ILE A 272 10.40 10.84 -5.58
C ILE A 272 11.41 10.61 -4.45
N ILE A 273 12.69 10.48 -4.78
CA ILE A 273 13.77 10.21 -3.83
C ILE A 273 14.22 11.50 -3.16
N ASN A 274 14.29 12.59 -3.93
CA ASN A 274 14.80 13.89 -3.49
C ASN A 274 13.62 14.81 -3.10
N GLN A 275 12.92 14.49 -2.01
CA GLN A 275 11.82 15.34 -1.53
C GLN A 275 12.34 16.33 -0.49
N ASN A 276 11.92 17.58 -0.59
CA ASN A 276 12.08 18.54 0.48
C ASN A 276 11.00 18.31 1.53
N TYR A 277 11.38 18.19 2.80
CA TYR A 277 10.48 17.92 3.93
C TYR A 277 10.01 19.19 4.64
N GLU A 278 10.56 20.35 4.28
CA GLU A 278 10.32 21.63 4.97
C GLU A 278 8.86 22.02 5.05
N ASP A 279 8.03 21.60 4.10
CA ASP A 279 6.59 21.91 4.15
C ASP A 279 5.87 21.36 5.39
N TYR A 280 6.28 20.19 5.90
CA TYR A 280 5.62 19.47 7.00
C TYR A 280 6.50 19.20 8.21
N PHE A 281 7.81 19.45 8.11
CA PHE A 281 8.75 19.28 9.21
C PHE A 281 9.61 20.53 9.40
N TRP A 282 9.79 20.93 10.65
CA TRP A 282 10.90 21.76 11.04
C TRP A 282 12.14 20.90 11.28
N ILE A 283 13.31 21.52 11.37
CA ILE A 283 14.58 20.82 11.66
C ILE A 283 14.48 20.01 12.97
N LYS A 284 13.83 20.56 14.00
CA LYS A 284 13.60 19.87 15.27
C LYS A 284 12.71 18.62 15.11
N ASP A 285 11.71 18.67 14.22
CA ASP A 285 10.80 17.53 13.97
C ASP A 285 11.56 16.40 13.28
N ASP A 286 12.39 16.73 12.28
CA ASP A 286 13.26 15.79 11.60
C ASP A 286 14.21 15.10 12.59
N PHE A 287 14.83 15.87 13.52
CA PHE A 287 15.67 15.34 14.59
C PHE A 287 14.91 14.37 15.51
N ILE A 288 13.72 14.75 16.01
CA ILE A 288 12.90 13.94 16.90
C ILE A 288 12.48 12.64 16.22
N PHE A 289 11.92 12.73 15.02
CA PHE A 289 11.45 11.55 14.31
C PHE A 289 12.59 10.67 13.82
N TYR A 290 13.75 11.23 13.46
CA TYR A 290 14.92 10.41 13.16
C TYR A 290 15.37 9.60 14.39
N LYS A 291 15.49 10.22 15.56
CA LYS A 291 15.85 9.52 16.81
C LYS A 291 14.80 8.44 17.15
N PHE A 292 13.51 8.73 16.97
CA PHE A 292 12.42 7.78 17.19
C PHE A 292 12.45 6.59 16.20
N PHE A 293 12.81 6.82 14.96
CA PHE A 293 12.91 5.78 13.94
C PHE A 293 14.33 5.20 13.77
N ARG A 294 15.29 5.56 14.61
CA ARG A 294 16.71 5.16 14.48
C ARG A 294 16.86 3.65 14.24
N GLU A 295 16.19 2.83 15.04
CA GLU A 295 16.22 1.37 14.86
C GLU A 295 15.72 0.94 13.47
N LYS A 296 14.73 1.64 12.90
CA LYS A 296 14.24 1.34 11.54
C LYS A 296 15.26 1.70 10.47
N TYR A 297 15.98 2.81 10.64
CA TYR A 297 17.08 3.16 9.75
C TYR A 297 18.17 2.08 9.77
N GLU A 298 18.51 1.56 10.94
CA GLU A 298 19.50 0.49 11.11
C GLU A 298 19.00 -0.85 10.54
N GLN A 299 17.82 -1.30 10.95
CA GLN A 299 17.21 -2.55 10.48
C GLN A 299 17.04 -2.62 8.97
N LEU A 300 16.65 -1.51 8.36
CA LEU A 300 16.39 -1.42 6.94
C LEU A 300 17.59 -0.91 6.14
N SER A 301 18.75 -0.76 6.77
CA SER A 301 20.01 -0.29 6.16
C SER A 301 19.84 1.00 5.37
N TYR A 302 19.13 1.98 5.93
CA TYR A 302 19.09 3.35 5.42
C TYR A 302 20.27 4.15 5.94
N LYS A 303 20.67 5.20 5.18
CA LYS A 303 21.76 6.09 5.57
C LYS A 303 21.43 6.77 6.91
N LYS A 304 22.35 6.69 7.85
CA LYS A 304 22.22 7.38 9.14
C LYS A 304 22.38 8.88 8.94
N LYS A 305 21.55 9.66 9.64
CA LYS A 305 21.74 11.10 9.77
C LYS A 305 22.61 11.35 11.02
N ASN A 306 23.53 12.28 10.92
CA ASN A 306 24.36 12.65 12.07
C ASN A 306 23.70 13.82 12.82
N TYR A 307 23.20 13.50 14.01
CA TYR A 307 22.66 14.46 14.98
C TYR A 307 23.39 14.35 16.34
N ASP A 308 24.66 13.92 16.32
CA ASP A 308 25.46 13.77 17.53
C ASP A 308 26.11 15.10 17.85
N PHE A 309 25.46 15.88 18.70
CA PHE A 309 25.98 17.10 19.33
C PHE A 309 25.91 17.00 20.86
N ILE A 310 26.75 17.74 21.55
CA ILE A 310 27.06 17.59 23.00
C ILE A 310 25.79 17.53 23.87
N PHE A 311 24.78 18.35 23.61
CA PHE A 311 23.54 18.40 24.39
C PHE A 311 22.35 17.70 23.69
N SER A 312 22.62 16.75 22.79
CA SER A 312 21.57 16.14 21.95
C SER A 312 20.44 15.51 22.76
N LYS A 313 20.71 14.95 23.93
CA LYS A 313 19.71 14.35 24.82
C LYS A 313 18.81 15.40 25.48
N LEU A 314 19.36 16.45 26.02
CA LEU A 314 18.60 17.55 26.64
C LEU A 314 17.74 18.27 25.61
N ILE A 315 18.33 18.64 24.47
CA ILE A 315 17.64 19.29 23.36
C ILE A 315 16.53 18.42 22.83
N PHE A 316 16.74 17.09 22.76
CA PHE A 316 15.71 16.15 22.34
C PHE A 316 14.46 16.25 23.22
N TYR A 317 14.62 16.24 24.58
CA TYR A 317 13.47 16.33 25.48
C TYR A 317 12.77 17.69 25.39
N ILE A 318 13.51 18.79 25.32
CA ILE A 318 12.93 20.13 25.11
C ILE A 318 12.12 20.15 23.81
N CYS A 319 12.72 19.74 22.70
CA CYS A 319 12.06 19.71 21.38
C CYS A 319 10.87 18.75 21.30
N LEU A 320 10.90 17.64 22.06
CA LEU A 320 9.82 16.67 22.09
C LEU A 320 8.50 17.28 22.57
N PHE A 321 8.54 18.19 23.56
CA PHE A 321 7.33 18.83 24.10
C PHE A 321 6.87 20.04 23.29
N LEU A 322 7.65 20.51 22.33
CA LEU A 322 7.20 21.54 21.40
C LEU A 322 6.26 20.95 20.31
N PRO A 323 5.26 21.70 19.83
CA PRO A 323 4.39 21.24 18.76
C PRO A 323 5.18 20.90 17.50
N PHE A 324 4.83 19.82 16.81
CA PHE A 324 5.36 19.53 15.47
C PHE A 324 4.72 20.43 14.42
N LYS A 325 5.42 20.69 13.33
CA LYS A 325 4.91 21.53 12.25
C LYS A 325 3.56 21.06 11.73
N ILE A 326 3.38 19.75 11.56
CA ILE A 326 2.12 19.18 11.11
C ILE A 326 0.97 19.44 12.10
N GLU A 327 1.23 19.46 13.40
CA GLU A 327 0.22 19.79 14.42
C GLU A 327 -0.18 21.27 14.34
N VAL A 328 0.80 22.16 14.16
CA VAL A 328 0.55 23.59 13.96
C VAL A 328 -0.24 23.85 12.67
N ILE A 329 0.08 23.13 11.59
CA ILE A 329 -0.72 23.20 10.34
C ILE A 329 -2.17 22.80 10.60
N GLN A 330 -2.42 21.77 11.42
CA GLN A 330 -3.77 21.35 11.75
C GLN A 330 -4.50 22.37 12.66
N LEU A 331 -3.79 22.97 13.63
CA LEU A 331 -4.34 24.01 14.50
C LEU A 331 -4.82 25.24 13.71
N LYS A 332 -4.11 25.62 12.65
CA LYS A 332 -4.48 26.78 11.79
C LYS A 332 -5.71 26.53 10.91
N LYS A 333 -6.18 25.29 10.76
CA LYS A 333 -7.41 24.99 10.04
C LYS A 333 -8.62 25.35 10.91
N LYS A 334 -9.71 25.86 10.30
CA LYS A 334 -10.98 26.03 11.00
C LYS A 334 -11.47 24.69 11.52
N GLN A 335 -11.38 24.46 12.81
CA GLN A 335 -11.76 23.21 13.46
C GLN A 335 -12.78 23.47 14.56
N ASN A 336 -13.70 22.52 14.76
CA ASN A 336 -14.58 22.55 15.91
C ASN A 336 -13.86 22.11 17.19
N ILE A 337 -14.42 22.42 18.35
CA ILE A 337 -13.87 22.11 19.67
C ILE A 337 -13.51 20.62 19.82
N LYS A 338 -14.37 19.72 19.31
CA LYS A 338 -14.12 18.28 19.37
C LYS A 338 -12.84 17.87 18.64
N LYS A 339 -12.58 18.44 17.48
CA LYS A 339 -11.33 18.16 16.71
C LYS A 339 -10.09 18.76 17.37
N LEU A 340 -10.21 19.93 17.98
CA LEU A 340 -9.11 20.54 18.77
C LEU A 340 -8.77 19.68 19.98
N PHE A 341 -9.77 19.21 20.72
CA PHE A 341 -9.57 18.28 21.83
C PHE A 341 -8.90 16.96 21.36
N ASN A 342 -9.38 16.39 20.28
CA ASN A 342 -8.76 15.21 19.68
C ASN A 342 -7.29 15.46 19.31
N LEU A 343 -6.98 16.60 18.69
CA LEU A 343 -5.61 16.96 18.33
C LEU A 343 -4.71 17.06 19.58
N PHE A 344 -5.21 17.64 20.66
CA PHE A 344 -4.50 17.73 21.94
C PHE A 344 -4.25 16.35 22.56
N VAL A 345 -5.27 15.49 22.62
CA VAL A 345 -5.12 14.11 23.10
C VAL A 345 -4.09 13.34 22.27
N CYS A 346 -4.11 13.50 20.96
CA CYS A 346 -3.14 12.86 20.08
C CYS A 346 -1.74 13.42 20.21
N TYR A 347 -1.61 14.73 20.45
CA TYR A 347 -0.34 15.36 20.83
C TYR A 347 0.29 14.63 22.03
N LEU A 348 -0.46 14.43 23.11
CA LEU A 348 0.02 13.71 24.30
C LEU A 348 0.36 12.24 23.98
N LYS A 349 -0.49 11.54 23.24
CA LYS A 349 -0.26 10.14 22.83
C LYS A 349 1.05 9.99 22.05
N ILE A 350 1.34 10.91 21.13
CA ILE A 350 2.56 10.88 20.31
C ILE A 350 3.79 11.08 21.19
N ARG A 351 3.78 12.07 22.10
CA ARG A 351 4.91 12.34 23.03
C ARG A 351 5.17 11.15 23.92
N PHE A 352 4.12 10.60 24.51
CA PHE A 352 4.21 9.40 25.35
C PHE A 352 4.76 8.19 24.56
N LEU A 353 4.30 8.00 23.35
CA LEU A 353 4.78 6.93 22.46
C LEU A 353 6.29 7.08 22.20
N ILE A 354 6.74 8.28 21.81
CA ILE A 354 8.14 8.56 21.51
C ILE A 354 9.00 8.39 22.77
N PHE A 355 8.58 8.97 23.90
CA PHE A 355 9.28 8.88 25.18
C PHE A 355 9.45 7.42 25.64
N LYS A 356 8.36 6.65 25.67
CA LYS A 356 8.37 5.24 26.03
C LYS A 356 9.32 4.42 25.17
N PHE A 357 9.41 4.75 23.89
CA PHE A 357 10.18 3.96 22.94
C PHE A 357 11.68 4.24 23.04
N ILE A 358 12.07 5.49 23.25
CA ILE A 358 13.49 5.87 23.36
C ILE A 358 14.09 5.35 24.67
N ASN A 359 13.30 5.30 25.75
CA ASN A 359 13.77 4.84 27.06
C ASN A 359 13.72 3.31 27.24
N LYS A 360 13.08 2.58 26.34
CA LYS A 360 13.05 1.11 26.35
C LYS A 360 13.37 0.54 24.97
N PRO A 361 14.61 0.62 24.50
CA PRO A 361 14.97 0.02 23.23
C PRO A 361 14.77 -1.49 23.30
N LYS A 362 13.79 -2.01 22.56
CA LYS A 362 13.72 -3.45 22.31
C LYS A 362 14.87 -3.80 21.37
N LYS A 363 15.86 -4.54 21.86
CA LYS A 363 16.92 -5.13 21.02
C LYS A 363 16.28 -6.15 20.08
N PHE A 364 15.88 -5.74 18.90
CA PHE A 364 15.55 -6.67 17.81
C PHE A 364 16.87 -7.04 17.13
N LYS A 365 17.41 -8.22 17.48
CA LYS A 365 18.45 -8.83 16.65
C LYS A 365 17.75 -9.37 15.40
N ILE A 366 18.04 -8.78 14.24
CA ILE A 366 17.83 -9.41 12.95
C ILE A 366 19.12 -10.21 12.72
N ASN A 367 19.07 -11.50 13.01
CA ASN A 367 20.12 -12.43 12.59
C ASN A 367 19.95 -12.73 11.11
#